data_0b0d3aa93f75d3f47b26f68f089ac921
#
_entry.id   0b0d3aa93f75d3f47b26f68f089ac921
#
_cell.length_a   1.000
_cell.length_b   1.000
_cell.length_c   1.000
_cell.angle_alpha   90.00
_cell.angle_beta   90.00
_cell.angle_gamma   90.00
#
_symmetry.space_group_name_H-M   'P 1'
#
loop_
_entity.id
_entity.type
_entity.pdbx_description
1 polymer ?
#
loop_
_entity_poly.entity_id
_entity_poly.type
_entity_poly.pdbx_seq_one_letter_code
_entity_poly.pdbx_strand_id
1 'polypeptide(L)'
;MRRESLLVGCALISTLTLFSGCRTAQKSNEKQILTKIESNADESASENKTSKQNVLGEPTGSMALSYAENFSVDYYGDYTLLKTKDGTQILTVPEDKDIPDNLDEDIVVLKQPVDGIYLVSSAVMDMFRELGALDCIQFSGQKAENWYIDEAKEAMEQGKMLYAGKYSSPDYELLVSKKCSLAIENSMILHSPEVKEMLEDFDIPVIIEYSSYETHPLGRVEWIKFFGALTGMEEEAEKAF
;
A
#
# COMPACT_ATOMS: atom_id res chain seq x y z
N MET A 1 -57.99 -28.46 -12.10
CA MET A 1 -57.91 -29.58 -13.07
C MET A 1 -56.42 -29.86 -13.32
N ARG A 2 -56.02 -31.13 -12.97
CA ARG A 2 -54.89 -31.96 -13.43
C ARG A 2 -53.52 -31.28 -13.52
N ARG A 3 -52.54 -31.53 -12.59
CA ARG A 3 -51.69 -32.72 -12.42
C ARG A 3 -51.17 -33.28 -13.75
N GLU A 4 -49.84 -33.18 -13.92
CA GLU A 4 -49.01 -34.34 -14.29
C GLU A 4 -47.57 -34.12 -13.85
N SER A 5 -47.14 -35.07 -13.05
CA SER A 5 -45.72 -35.30 -12.65
C SER A 5 -45.05 -36.15 -13.73
N LEU A 6 -43.81 -35.96 -14.01
CA LEU A 6 -42.97 -37.00 -14.63
C LEU A 6 -41.61 -37.07 -13.90
N LEU A 7 -41.50 -38.18 -13.16
CA LEU A 7 -40.27 -38.75 -12.60
C LEU A 7 -39.67 -39.73 -13.62
N VAL A 8 -38.39 -39.63 -13.92
CA VAL A 8 -37.51 -40.71 -14.43
C VAL A 8 -36.14 -40.35 -13.94
N GLY A 9 -35.42 -41.01 -13.11
CA GLY A 9 -35.24 -42.43 -12.86
C GLY A 9 -33.84 -42.85 -13.28
N CYS A 10 -32.90 -42.99 -12.32
CA CYS A 10 -31.76 -43.91 -12.22
C CYS A 10 -30.78 -44.08 -13.40
N ALA A 11 -29.50 -43.88 -13.12
CA ALA A 11 -28.53 -44.99 -13.17
C ALA A 11 -27.19 -44.64 -12.54
N LEU A 12 -26.90 -45.29 -11.43
CA LEU A 12 -25.59 -45.51 -10.83
C LEU A 12 -24.76 -46.42 -11.73
N ILE A 13 -23.56 -46.04 -12.08
CA ILE A 13 -22.49 -46.98 -12.47
C ILE A 13 -21.25 -46.68 -11.67
N SER A 14 -21.04 -47.54 -10.70
CA SER A 14 -19.85 -47.70 -9.89
C SER A 14 -18.82 -48.53 -10.67
N THR A 15 -17.63 -48.03 -10.93
CA THR A 15 -16.51 -48.88 -11.32
C THR A 15 -15.34 -48.64 -10.40
N LEU A 16 -15.22 -49.60 -9.50
CA LEU A 16 -14.09 -49.82 -8.60
C LEU A 16 -12.99 -50.54 -9.40
N THR A 17 -11.80 -49.96 -9.55
CA THR A 17 -10.62 -50.68 -9.97
C THR A 17 -9.54 -50.59 -8.89
N LEU A 18 -9.43 -51.73 -8.20
CA LEU A 18 -8.32 -52.07 -7.35
C LEU A 18 -7.09 -52.39 -8.22
N PHE A 19 -5.93 -51.74 -7.96
CA PHE A 19 -4.64 -52.31 -8.32
C PHE A 19 -3.78 -52.42 -7.05
N SER A 20 -3.52 -53.65 -6.74
CA SER A 20 -2.63 -54.14 -5.69
C SER A 20 -1.25 -54.47 -6.27
N GLY A 21 -0.21 -54.29 -5.47
CA GLY A 21 1.13 -54.88 -5.62
C GLY A 21 2.20 -53.86 -6.00
N CYS A 22 3.38 -53.80 -5.45
CA CYS A 22 4.17 -54.69 -4.64
C CYS A 22 5.18 -53.88 -3.85
N ARG A 23 5.41 -54.33 -2.59
CA ARG A 23 6.59 -53.97 -1.78
C ARG A 23 7.85 -54.60 -2.37
N THR A 24 8.93 -53.80 -2.48
CA THR A 24 10.28 -54.32 -2.22
C THR A 24 11.06 -53.31 -1.43
N ALA A 25 11.47 -53.77 -0.26
CA ALA A 25 12.39 -53.11 0.63
C ALA A 25 13.81 -53.27 0.10
N GLN A 26 14.61 -52.18 0.15
CA GLN A 26 16.04 -52.33 0.27
C GLN A 26 16.61 -51.32 1.23
N LYS A 27 17.13 -51.87 2.29
CA LYS A 27 17.88 -51.26 3.39
C LYS A 27 19.33 -51.04 2.95
N SER A 28 19.96 -50.10 3.65
CA SER A 28 21.40 -49.92 3.87
C SER A 28 22.14 -49.04 2.82
N ASN A 29 22.50 -47.80 3.20
CA ASN A 29 23.87 -47.49 3.60
C ASN A 29 23.93 -46.11 4.25
N GLU A 30 23.88 -46.13 5.57
CA GLU A 30 24.40 -45.06 6.41
C GLU A 30 25.90 -45.33 6.62
N LYS A 31 26.66 -44.25 6.61
CA LYS A 31 28.06 -44.10 7.02
C LYS A 31 29.08 -43.98 5.89
N GLN A 32 29.76 -42.91 6.07
CA GLN A 32 31.03 -42.44 5.47
C GLN A 32 30.87 -41.37 4.42
N ILE A 33 30.90 -40.12 4.83
CA ILE A 33 31.82 -39.07 4.39
C ILE A 33 31.70 -37.93 5.42
N LEU A 34 32.28 -38.13 6.57
CA LEU A 34 32.82 -37.11 7.45
C LEU A 34 34.33 -37.31 7.39
N THR A 35 35.02 -36.44 6.68
CA THR A 35 36.41 -36.00 6.83
C THR A 35 36.97 -35.62 5.50
N LYS A 36 37.03 -34.35 5.27
CA LYS A 36 38.03 -33.55 4.57
C LYS A 36 37.36 -32.35 3.93
N ILE A 37 37.49 -31.25 4.55
CA ILE A 37 37.91 -29.97 3.98
C ILE A 37 38.03 -29.02 5.20
N GLU A 38 39.17 -29.15 5.90
CA GLU A 38 39.81 -28.00 6.53
C GLU A 38 40.83 -27.48 5.53
N SER A 39 40.99 -26.20 5.55
CA SER A 39 41.95 -25.37 4.80
C SER A 39 41.61 -25.03 3.35
N ASN A 40 40.95 -23.90 3.15
CA ASN A 40 41.53 -22.75 2.46
C ASN A 40 40.69 -21.51 2.79
N ALA A 41 41.23 -20.71 3.66
CA ALA A 41 40.86 -19.31 3.85
C ALA A 41 41.43 -18.49 2.69
N ASP A 42 40.73 -17.40 2.41
CA ASP A 42 41.09 -16.30 1.51
C ASP A 42 40.82 -16.54 0.01
N GLU A 43 39.68 -15.98 -0.44
CA GLU A 43 39.73 -14.90 -1.42
C GLU A 43 38.36 -14.21 -1.45
N SER A 44 38.36 -12.94 -1.16
CA SER A 44 37.27 -12.00 -1.17
C SER A 44 36.48 -12.03 -2.47
N ALA A 45 35.24 -12.49 -2.43
CA ALA A 45 34.23 -12.03 -3.34
C ALA A 45 33.60 -10.78 -2.71
N SER A 46 34.22 -9.64 -2.95
CA SER A 46 33.59 -8.34 -2.83
C SER A 46 32.41 -8.31 -3.82
N GLU A 47 31.23 -8.65 -3.35
CA GLU A 47 30.02 -8.24 -4.01
C GLU A 47 30.01 -6.70 -4.02
N ASN A 48 30.35 -6.19 -5.19
CA ASN A 48 30.25 -4.78 -5.51
C ASN A 48 28.75 -4.43 -5.58
N LYS A 49 28.12 -4.28 -4.41
CA LYS A 49 26.90 -3.50 -4.29
C LYS A 49 27.32 -2.10 -4.65
N THR A 50 27.10 -1.76 -5.90
CA THR A 50 27.08 -0.37 -6.35
C THR A 50 26.06 0.31 -5.44
N SER A 51 26.53 1.02 -4.43
CA SER A 51 25.70 1.90 -3.63
C SER A 51 25.19 2.95 -4.63
N LYS A 52 23.92 2.84 -5.03
CA LYS A 52 23.24 3.92 -5.72
C LYS A 52 23.49 5.15 -4.82
N GLN A 53 24.19 6.14 -5.35
CA GLN A 53 24.40 7.38 -4.62
C GLN A 53 23.03 7.99 -4.38
N ASN A 54 22.65 8.13 -3.09
CA ASN A 54 21.44 8.84 -2.75
C ASN A 54 21.58 10.28 -3.23
N VAL A 55 20.88 10.63 -4.29
CA VAL A 55 20.96 11.96 -4.92
C VAL A 55 20.53 13.06 -3.96
N LEU A 56 19.67 12.75 -3.01
CA LEU A 56 19.21 13.69 -1.99
C LEU A 56 20.30 13.97 -0.91
N GLY A 57 21.39 13.18 -0.88
CA GLY A 57 22.44 13.29 0.14
C GLY A 57 22.02 12.69 1.48
N GLU A 58 22.58 13.23 2.55
CA GLU A 58 22.20 12.85 3.92
C GLU A 58 20.98 13.68 4.37
N PRO A 59 20.02 13.08 5.09
CA PRO A 59 18.87 13.82 5.59
C PRO A 59 19.31 14.89 6.60
N THR A 60 18.71 16.05 6.52
CA THR A 60 18.91 17.17 7.46
C THR A 60 18.23 16.91 8.81
N GLY A 61 17.31 15.95 8.85
CA GLY A 61 16.58 15.53 10.04
C GLY A 61 15.58 14.45 9.68
N SER A 62 14.95 13.89 10.71
CA SER A 62 13.85 12.91 10.56
C SER A 62 12.74 13.24 11.55
N MET A 63 11.51 12.92 11.19
CA MET A 63 10.35 13.07 12.06
C MET A 63 10.48 12.16 13.29
N ALA A 64 10.27 12.74 14.48
CA ALA A 64 10.24 11.96 15.71
C ALA A 64 8.89 11.26 15.85
N LEU A 65 8.93 9.93 15.89
CA LEU A 65 7.76 9.08 16.14
C LEU A 65 7.87 8.47 17.54
N SER A 66 6.74 8.43 18.26
CA SER A 66 6.69 7.90 19.62
C SER A 66 6.14 6.47 19.66
N TYR A 67 5.29 6.11 18.73
CA TYR A 67 4.54 4.85 18.76
C TYR A 67 4.43 4.15 17.40
N ALA A 68 4.44 4.91 16.29
CA ALA A 68 4.32 4.33 14.95
C ALA A 68 5.64 3.71 14.50
N GLU A 69 5.56 2.54 13.88
CA GLU A 69 6.69 1.74 13.42
C GLU A 69 6.63 1.40 11.92
N ASN A 70 5.49 1.71 11.27
CA ASN A 70 5.25 1.28 9.89
C ASN A 70 5.43 2.38 8.85
N PHE A 71 5.93 3.54 9.26
CA PHE A 71 6.36 4.60 8.35
C PHE A 71 7.57 5.37 8.91
N SER A 72 8.22 6.14 8.06
CA SER A 72 9.21 7.15 8.45
C SER A 72 9.11 8.36 7.52
N VAL A 73 9.60 9.50 8.02
CA VAL A 73 9.69 10.76 7.27
C VAL A 73 11.06 11.35 7.49
N ASP A 74 11.80 11.56 6.40
CA ASP A 74 13.13 12.12 6.38
C ASP A 74 13.13 13.46 5.62
N TYR A 75 13.81 14.46 6.14
CA TYR A 75 13.89 15.80 5.55
C TYR A 75 15.21 16.02 4.82
N TYR A 76 15.15 16.59 3.62
CA TYR A 76 16.31 16.92 2.79
C TYR A 76 16.23 18.39 2.36
N GLY A 77 16.45 19.30 3.32
CA GLY A 77 16.25 20.73 3.12
C GLY A 77 14.76 21.04 2.92
N ASP A 78 14.39 21.46 1.72
CA ASP A 78 12.99 21.78 1.38
C ASP A 78 12.17 20.54 0.97
N TYR A 79 12.82 19.39 0.76
CA TYR A 79 12.16 18.16 0.31
C TYR A 79 11.87 17.24 1.48
N THR A 80 10.76 16.51 1.40
CA THR A 80 10.38 15.54 2.43
C THR A 80 10.19 14.17 1.78
N LEU A 81 10.92 13.17 2.28
CA LEU A 81 10.83 11.78 1.82
C LEU A 81 10.06 10.95 2.84
N LEU A 82 8.87 10.53 2.43
CA LEU A 82 8.02 9.63 3.21
C LEU A 82 8.26 8.19 2.76
N LYS A 83 8.32 7.27 3.73
CA LYS A 83 8.50 5.84 3.46
C LYS A 83 7.49 5.04 4.25
N THR A 84 6.91 4.03 3.63
CA THR A 84 6.06 3.05 4.29
C THR A 84 6.79 1.71 4.42
N LYS A 85 6.32 0.84 5.32
CA LYS A 85 6.99 -0.42 5.65
C LYS A 85 7.13 -1.40 4.48
N ASP A 86 6.32 -1.28 3.44
CA ASP A 86 6.40 -2.09 2.23
C ASP A 86 7.48 -1.60 1.25
N GLY A 87 8.18 -0.52 1.59
CA GLY A 87 9.25 0.07 0.79
C GLY A 87 8.78 1.16 -0.17
N THR A 88 7.50 1.50 -0.21
CA THR A 88 7.02 2.65 -1.01
C THR A 88 7.69 3.93 -0.52
N GLN A 89 8.22 4.72 -1.44
CA GLN A 89 8.92 5.97 -1.18
C GLN A 89 8.25 7.12 -1.94
N ILE A 90 7.97 8.22 -1.24
CA ILE A 90 7.30 9.39 -1.80
C ILE A 90 8.11 10.61 -1.43
N LEU A 91 8.55 11.35 -2.44
CA LEU A 91 9.19 12.64 -2.28
C LEU A 91 8.17 13.74 -2.50
N THR A 92 7.85 14.50 -1.46
CA THR A 92 7.09 15.73 -1.64
C THR A 92 8.03 16.87 -1.99
N VAL A 93 7.64 17.63 -3.00
CA VAL A 93 8.40 18.74 -3.56
C VAL A 93 7.55 20.00 -3.48
N PRO A 94 7.99 21.07 -2.80
CA PRO A 94 7.24 22.33 -2.78
C PRO A 94 6.95 22.86 -4.19
N GLU A 95 5.89 23.62 -4.34
CA GLU A 95 5.42 24.14 -5.64
C GLU A 95 6.50 24.97 -6.36
N ASP A 96 7.24 25.77 -5.59
CA ASP A 96 8.28 26.70 -6.05
C ASP A 96 9.65 26.05 -6.28
N LYS A 97 9.80 24.75 -6.00
CA LYS A 97 11.07 24.02 -6.14
C LYS A 97 11.08 23.10 -7.35
N ASP A 98 12.25 22.95 -7.96
CA ASP A 98 12.47 21.98 -9.02
C ASP A 98 12.55 20.56 -8.45
N ILE A 99 12.13 19.58 -9.26
CA ILE A 99 12.33 18.16 -8.92
C ILE A 99 13.82 17.85 -9.04
N PRO A 100 14.46 17.23 -8.01
CA PRO A 100 15.85 16.85 -8.10
C PRO A 100 16.12 15.89 -9.27
N ASP A 101 17.21 16.14 -10.01
CA ASP A 101 17.64 15.28 -11.12
C ASP A 101 18.17 13.92 -10.58
N ASN A 102 18.04 12.87 -11.38
CA ASN A 102 18.57 11.53 -11.12
C ASN A 102 18.06 10.88 -9.81
N LEU A 103 16.84 11.13 -9.42
CA LEU A 103 16.16 10.35 -8.37
C LEU A 103 16.12 8.87 -8.74
N ASP A 104 16.09 8.00 -7.73
CA ASP A 104 15.82 6.59 -7.96
C ASP A 104 14.43 6.42 -8.59
N GLU A 105 14.32 5.51 -9.58
CA GLU A 105 13.08 5.27 -10.33
C GLU A 105 11.93 4.80 -9.44
N ASP A 106 12.25 4.25 -8.27
CA ASP A 106 11.27 3.74 -7.30
C ASP A 106 10.68 4.87 -6.42
N ILE A 107 11.18 6.12 -6.52
CA ILE A 107 10.66 7.25 -5.76
C ILE A 107 9.52 7.92 -6.52
N VAL A 108 8.34 7.88 -5.94
CA VAL A 108 7.18 8.64 -6.41
C VAL A 108 7.36 10.10 -6.05
N VAL A 109 7.27 10.99 -7.02
CA VAL A 109 7.38 12.45 -6.79
C VAL A 109 6.01 13.09 -6.80
N LEU A 110 5.67 13.79 -5.73
CA LEU A 110 4.44 14.56 -5.61
C LEU A 110 4.75 16.03 -5.38
N LYS A 111 4.25 16.89 -6.28
CA LYS A 111 4.29 18.34 -6.10
C LYS A 111 3.25 18.76 -5.07
N GLN A 112 3.64 19.63 -4.14
CA GLN A 112 2.69 20.27 -3.22
C GLN A 112 2.08 21.52 -3.85
N PRO A 113 0.83 21.90 -3.53
CA PRO A 113 -0.08 21.12 -2.67
C PRO A 113 -0.53 19.82 -3.34
N VAL A 114 -0.59 18.75 -2.57
CA VAL A 114 -1.09 17.45 -3.05
C VAL A 114 -2.62 17.49 -3.02
N ASP A 115 -3.24 17.34 -4.16
CA ASP A 115 -4.70 17.30 -4.35
C ASP A 115 -5.08 16.14 -5.27
N GLY A 116 -6.37 15.96 -5.53
CA GLY A 116 -6.82 14.90 -6.43
C GLY A 116 -6.64 13.50 -5.86
N ILE A 117 -6.69 13.34 -4.53
CA ILE A 117 -6.46 12.08 -3.85
C ILE A 117 -7.71 11.19 -3.94
N TYR A 118 -7.51 9.91 -4.29
CA TYR A 118 -8.49 8.84 -4.10
C TYR A 118 -8.22 8.14 -2.77
N LEU A 119 -9.22 8.15 -1.88
CA LEU A 119 -9.10 7.62 -0.53
C LEU A 119 -10.18 6.56 -0.24
N VAL A 120 -9.76 5.40 0.26
CA VAL A 120 -10.68 4.30 0.61
C VAL A 120 -10.80 4.05 2.12
N SER A 121 -9.85 4.53 2.93
CA SER A 121 -9.79 4.29 4.37
C SER A 121 -10.60 5.32 5.15
N SER A 122 -11.57 4.86 5.97
CA SER A 122 -12.36 5.75 6.83
C SER A 122 -11.53 6.37 7.96
N ALA A 123 -10.57 5.63 8.51
CA ALA A 123 -9.69 6.16 9.54
C ALA A 123 -8.81 7.29 9.02
N VAL A 124 -8.31 7.15 7.80
CA VAL A 124 -7.49 8.19 7.15
C VAL A 124 -8.34 9.41 6.78
N MET A 125 -9.60 9.22 6.36
CA MET A 125 -10.52 10.34 6.09
C MET A 125 -10.68 11.24 7.34
N ASP A 126 -10.76 10.64 8.52
CA ASP A 126 -10.85 11.40 9.78
C ASP A 126 -9.55 12.16 10.08
N MET A 127 -8.40 11.57 9.76
CA MET A 127 -7.09 12.26 9.88
C MET A 127 -7.03 13.48 8.95
N PHE A 128 -7.48 13.36 7.70
CA PHE A 128 -7.56 14.50 6.78
C PHE A 128 -8.55 15.57 7.25
N ARG A 129 -9.64 15.18 7.89
CA ARG A 129 -10.57 16.12 8.54
C ARG A 129 -9.90 16.88 9.68
N GLU A 130 -9.21 16.18 10.59
CA GLU A 130 -8.49 16.80 11.70
C GLU A 130 -7.37 17.74 11.24
N LEU A 131 -6.69 17.41 10.15
CA LEU A 131 -5.69 18.27 9.51
C LEU A 131 -6.30 19.50 8.82
N GLY A 132 -7.64 19.54 8.59
CA GLY A 132 -8.27 20.56 7.76
C GLY A 132 -7.95 20.40 6.25
N ALA A 133 -7.54 19.19 5.83
CA ALA A 133 -7.06 18.86 4.48
C ALA A 133 -8.07 18.06 3.65
N LEU A 134 -9.35 18.05 4.01
CA LEU A 134 -10.37 17.28 3.29
C LEU A 134 -10.49 17.70 1.81
N ASP A 135 -10.20 18.94 1.48
CA ASP A 135 -10.26 19.44 0.10
C ASP A 135 -9.20 18.76 -0.81
N CYS A 136 -8.18 18.12 -0.25
CA CYS A 136 -7.21 17.30 -0.99
C CYS A 136 -7.86 16.01 -1.54
N ILE A 137 -8.94 15.53 -0.89
CA ILE A 137 -9.63 14.29 -1.25
C ILE A 137 -10.72 14.57 -2.26
N GLN A 138 -10.46 14.28 -3.54
CA GLN A 138 -11.45 14.45 -4.61
C GLN A 138 -12.24 13.18 -4.90
N PHE A 139 -11.72 12.01 -4.50
CA PHE A 139 -12.35 10.74 -4.80
C PHE A 139 -12.45 9.87 -3.54
N SER A 140 -13.62 9.28 -3.34
CA SER A 140 -13.92 8.44 -2.19
C SER A 140 -14.16 7.00 -2.62
N GLY A 141 -13.56 6.07 -1.89
CA GLY A 141 -13.83 4.63 -2.00
C GLY A 141 -15.17 4.20 -1.39
N GLN A 142 -15.88 5.12 -0.74
CA GLN A 142 -17.17 4.88 -0.11
C GLN A 142 -18.21 5.87 -0.62
N LYS A 143 -19.47 5.45 -0.67
CA LYS A 143 -20.59 6.32 -1.02
C LYS A 143 -20.96 7.22 0.14
N ALA A 144 -21.60 8.37 -0.14
CA ALA A 144 -22.00 9.35 0.87
C ALA A 144 -22.84 8.74 2.01
N GLU A 145 -23.76 7.82 1.69
CA GLU A 145 -24.60 7.17 2.71
C GLU A 145 -23.83 6.29 3.70
N ASN A 146 -22.58 5.91 3.39
CA ASN A 146 -21.74 5.08 4.24
C ASN A 146 -20.75 5.86 5.09
N TRP A 147 -20.69 7.19 4.93
CA TRP A 147 -19.83 8.03 5.75
C TRP A 147 -20.52 8.42 7.05
N TYR A 148 -19.78 8.29 8.15
CA TYR A 148 -20.13 8.81 9.49
C TYR A 148 -19.44 10.15 9.78
N ILE A 149 -18.55 10.60 8.88
CA ILE A 149 -17.87 11.89 8.95
C ILE A 149 -18.74 12.87 8.16
N ASP A 150 -19.38 13.80 8.86
CA ASP A 150 -20.38 14.70 8.27
C ASP A 150 -19.77 15.57 7.18
N GLU A 151 -18.55 16.08 7.38
CA GLU A 151 -17.84 16.92 6.41
C GLU A 151 -17.53 16.17 5.11
N ALA A 152 -17.14 14.90 5.20
CA ALA A 152 -16.92 14.05 4.02
C ALA A 152 -18.21 13.78 3.25
N LYS A 153 -19.30 13.53 3.99
CA LYS A 153 -20.63 13.36 3.42
C LYS A 153 -21.12 14.62 2.72
N GLU A 154 -20.98 15.77 3.37
CA GLU A 154 -21.34 17.07 2.78
C GLU A 154 -20.52 17.39 1.52
N ALA A 155 -19.20 17.11 1.54
CA ALA A 155 -18.35 17.29 0.36
C ALA A 155 -18.83 16.45 -0.83
N MET A 156 -19.28 15.21 -0.57
CA MET A 156 -19.84 14.35 -1.61
C MET A 156 -21.21 14.83 -2.10
N GLU A 157 -22.10 15.26 -1.20
CA GLU A 157 -23.43 15.80 -1.53
C GLU A 157 -23.31 17.10 -2.35
N GLN A 158 -22.27 17.89 -2.12
CA GLN A 158 -21.95 19.11 -2.88
C GLN A 158 -21.21 18.82 -4.20
N GLY A 159 -20.84 17.56 -4.46
CA GLY A 159 -20.08 17.17 -5.66
C GLY A 159 -18.61 17.59 -5.65
N LYS A 160 -18.07 18.01 -4.50
CA LYS A 160 -16.64 18.30 -4.33
C LYS A 160 -15.81 17.03 -4.23
N MET A 161 -16.37 15.98 -3.64
CA MET A 161 -15.79 14.64 -3.54
C MET A 161 -16.70 13.66 -4.28
N LEU A 162 -16.11 12.82 -5.15
CA LEU A 162 -16.84 11.88 -6.00
C LEU A 162 -16.65 10.44 -5.52
N TYR A 163 -17.70 9.64 -5.60
CA TYR A 163 -17.53 8.20 -5.41
C TYR A 163 -16.82 7.59 -6.63
N ALA A 164 -15.66 7.00 -6.43
CA ALA A 164 -14.84 6.42 -7.48
C ALA A 164 -14.65 4.89 -7.33
N GLY A 165 -15.67 4.21 -6.80
CA GLY A 165 -15.60 2.76 -6.58
C GLY A 165 -14.88 2.42 -5.27
N LYS A 166 -14.90 1.13 -4.90
CA LYS A 166 -14.22 0.61 -3.70
C LYS A 166 -12.81 0.10 -4.05
N TYR A 167 -11.96 -0.12 -3.03
CA TYR A 167 -10.58 -0.61 -3.16
C TYR A 167 -10.40 -1.77 -4.16
N SER A 168 -11.35 -2.70 -4.24
CA SER A 168 -11.27 -3.89 -5.11
C SER A 168 -11.91 -3.69 -6.49
N SER A 169 -12.44 -2.51 -6.78
CA SER A 169 -13.09 -2.17 -8.07
C SER A 169 -13.23 -0.66 -8.21
N PRO A 170 -12.10 0.06 -8.36
CA PRO A 170 -12.12 1.49 -8.64
C PRO A 170 -12.74 1.80 -10.00
N ASP A 171 -13.26 3.00 -10.15
CA ASP A 171 -13.67 3.57 -11.44
C ASP A 171 -12.45 4.23 -12.09
N TYR A 172 -11.66 3.42 -12.78
CA TYR A 172 -10.43 3.89 -13.43
C TYR A 172 -10.68 5.00 -14.45
N GLU A 173 -11.80 4.94 -15.18
CA GLU A 173 -12.15 5.96 -16.16
C GLU A 173 -12.37 7.32 -15.49
N LEU A 174 -13.10 7.33 -14.37
CA LEU A 174 -13.31 8.53 -13.56
C LEU A 174 -11.99 9.06 -13.00
N LEU A 175 -11.17 8.19 -12.39
CA LEU A 175 -9.90 8.57 -11.77
C LEU A 175 -8.95 9.21 -12.81
N VAL A 176 -8.77 8.56 -13.97
CA VAL A 176 -7.89 9.05 -15.04
C VAL A 176 -8.45 10.33 -15.66
N SER A 177 -9.74 10.36 -16.01
CA SER A 177 -10.35 11.53 -16.67
C SER A 177 -10.32 12.79 -15.81
N LYS A 178 -10.34 12.63 -14.49
CA LYS A 178 -10.31 13.71 -13.50
C LYS A 178 -8.91 13.94 -12.91
N LYS A 179 -7.88 13.24 -13.45
CA LYS A 179 -6.49 13.41 -13.05
C LYS A 179 -6.25 13.12 -11.57
N CYS A 180 -6.70 11.95 -11.09
CA CYS A 180 -6.31 11.46 -9.78
C CYS A 180 -4.77 11.45 -9.66
N SER A 181 -4.23 12.09 -8.65
CA SER A 181 -2.78 12.25 -8.47
C SER A 181 -2.17 11.18 -7.56
N LEU A 182 -2.98 10.57 -6.71
CA LEU A 182 -2.55 9.63 -5.69
C LEU A 182 -3.73 8.77 -5.22
N ALA A 183 -3.51 7.47 -5.06
CA ALA A 183 -4.42 6.59 -4.37
C ALA A 183 -3.88 6.25 -2.98
N ILE A 184 -4.68 6.51 -1.93
CA ILE A 184 -4.39 6.07 -0.56
C ILE A 184 -5.29 4.89 -0.25
N GLU A 185 -4.68 3.71 -0.26
CA GLU A 185 -5.33 2.44 -0.07
C GLU A 185 -5.09 1.90 1.35
N ASN A 186 -5.98 1.08 1.82
CA ASN A 186 -5.74 0.30 3.02
C ASN A 186 -5.14 -1.08 2.67
N SER A 187 -4.68 -1.82 3.67
CA SER A 187 -4.04 -3.12 3.47
C SER A 187 -4.92 -4.19 2.82
N MET A 188 -6.24 -3.96 2.65
CA MET A 188 -7.12 -4.88 1.92
C MET A 188 -6.77 -4.95 0.43
N ILE A 189 -6.11 -3.94 -0.12
CA ILE A 189 -5.61 -3.94 -1.52
C ILE A 189 -4.63 -5.10 -1.78
N LEU A 190 -3.93 -5.58 -0.76
CA LEU A 190 -3.02 -6.73 -0.85
C LEU A 190 -3.74 -8.04 -1.24
N HIS A 191 -5.06 -8.10 -1.09
CA HIS A 191 -5.89 -9.21 -1.57
C HIS A 191 -6.37 -9.03 -3.02
N SER A 192 -6.05 -7.89 -3.65
CA SER A 192 -6.38 -7.54 -5.03
C SER A 192 -5.19 -6.83 -5.68
N PRO A 193 -4.02 -7.48 -5.77
CA PRO A 193 -2.78 -6.86 -6.26
C PRO A 193 -2.93 -6.32 -7.69
N GLU A 194 -3.78 -6.94 -8.50
CA GLU A 194 -4.10 -6.49 -9.85
C GLU A 194 -4.74 -5.09 -9.89
N VAL A 195 -5.42 -4.68 -8.82
CA VAL A 195 -6.00 -3.33 -8.73
C VAL A 195 -4.90 -2.29 -8.51
N LYS A 196 -3.93 -2.61 -7.62
CA LYS A 196 -2.77 -1.75 -7.39
C LYS A 196 -1.96 -1.58 -8.68
N GLU A 197 -1.63 -2.69 -9.34
CA GLU A 197 -0.91 -2.69 -10.62
C GLU A 197 -1.64 -1.85 -11.68
N MET A 198 -2.95 -1.98 -11.78
CA MET A 198 -3.75 -1.22 -12.74
C MET A 198 -3.78 0.29 -12.45
N LEU A 199 -3.83 0.71 -11.17
CA LEU A 199 -3.71 2.12 -10.79
C LEU A 199 -2.35 2.68 -11.20
N GLU A 200 -1.28 1.94 -10.91
CA GLU A 200 0.10 2.31 -11.25
C GLU A 200 0.32 2.34 -12.77
N ASP A 201 -0.28 1.43 -13.54
CA ASP A 201 -0.26 1.43 -15.02
C ASP A 201 -0.94 2.67 -15.62
N PHE A 202 -1.84 3.30 -14.88
CA PHE A 202 -2.46 4.57 -15.24
C PHE A 202 -1.73 5.80 -14.68
N ASP A 203 -0.49 5.64 -14.25
CA ASP A 203 0.31 6.71 -13.62
C ASP A 203 -0.33 7.28 -12.34
N ILE A 204 -1.17 6.49 -11.64
CA ILE A 204 -1.73 6.84 -10.34
C ILE A 204 -0.93 6.09 -9.27
N PRO A 205 0.02 6.74 -8.58
CA PRO A 205 0.79 6.10 -7.53
C PRO A 205 -0.09 5.66 -6.37
N VAL A 206 0.30 4.56 -5.72
CA VAL A 206 -0.46 3.95 -4.63
C VAL A 206 0.34 3.95 -3.34
N ILE A 207 -0.23 4.57 -2.31
CA ILE A 207 0.23 4.42 -0.92
C ILE A 207 -0.67 3.42 -0.22
N ILE A 208 -0.07 2.43 0.45
CA ILE A 208 -0.80 1.56 1.36
C ILE A 208 -0.60 2.08 2.79
N GLU A 209 -1.67 2.50 3.44
CA GLU A 209 -1.64 2.88 4.84
C GLU A 209 -1.61 1.62 5.73
N TYR A 210 -0.70 1.61 6.68
CA TYR A 210 -0.50 0.48 7.59
C TYR A 210 -0.86 0.81 9.04
N SER A 211 -1.69 1.83 9.28
CA SER A 211 -2.09 2.24 10.62
C SER A 211 -2.72 1.08 11.42
N SER A 212 -3.48 0.22 10.74
CA SER A 212 -4.10 -0.95 11.36
C SER A 212 -3.10 -2.03 11.80
N TYR A 213 -1.87 -1.98 11.31
CA TYR A 213 -0.78 -2.90 11.67
C TYR A 213 0.15 -2.36 12.76
N GLU A 214 -0.11 -1.15 13.25
CA GLU A 214 0.64 -0.62 14.38
C GLU A 214 0.37 -1.43 15.65
N THR A 215 1.45 -1.75 16.36
CA THR A 215 1.40 -2.56 17.59
C THR A 215 0.76 -1.79 18.75
N HIS A 216 0.97 -0.48 18.77
CA HIS A 216 0.42 0.40 19.80
C HIS A 216 -0.80 1.19 19.28
N PRO A 217 -1.90 1.30 20.04
CA PRO A 217 -3.07 2.08 19.59
C PRO A 217 -2.76 3.52 19.20
N LEU A 218 -1.87 4.21 19.95
CA LEU A 218 -1.44 5.55 19.58
C LEU A 218 -0.59 5.59 18.31
N GLY A 219 0.12 4.52 17.96
CA GLY A 219 0.80 4.42 16.67
C GLY A 219 -0.15 4.55 15.49
N ARG A 220 -1.37 4.03 15.63
CA ARG A 220 -2.41 4.18 14.60
C ARG A 220 -2.82 5.63 14.40
N VAL A 221 -2.95 6.37 15.49
CA VAL A 221 -3.31 7.81 15.45
C VAL A 221 -2.12 8.64 14.97
N GLU A 222 -0.88 8.24 15.29
CA GLU A 222 0.34 8.95 14.90
C GLU A 222 0.56 8.98 13.38
N TRP A 223 -0.15 8.15 12.62
CA TRP A 223 -0.20 8.24 11.15
C TRP A 223 -0.72 9.59 10.64
N ILE A 224 -1.39 10.38 11.47
CA ILE A 224 -1.76 11.77 11.13
C ILE A 224 -0.53 12.60 10.78
N LYS A 225 0.64 12.32 11.40
CA LYS A 225 1.90 12.99 11.09
C LYS A 225 2.42 12.65 9.69
N PHE A 226 2.22 11.40 9.24
CA PHE A 226 2.54 11.01 7.86
C PHE A 226 1.73 11.84 6.85
N PHE A 227 0.41 11.95 7.08
CA PHE A 227 -0.47 12.71 6.19
C PHE A 227 -0.26 14.21 6.33
N GLY A 228 0.13 14.71 7.51
CA GLY A 228 0.60 16.08 7.69
C GLY A 228 1.81 16.41 6.83
N ALA A 229 2.83 15.54 6.86
CA ALA A 229 4.03 15.69 6.01
C ALA A 229 3.71 15.58 4.51
N LEU A 230 2.79 14.69 4.13
CA LEU A 230 2.33 14.54 2.74
C LEU A 230 1.68 15.82 2.21
N THR A 231 0.87 16.47 3.03
CA THR A 231 0.06 17.64 2.63
C THR A 231 0.68 18.99 2.97
N GLY A 232 1.82 19.00 3.69
CA GLY A 232 2.46 20.22 4.19
C GLY A 232 1.76 20.82 5.42
N MET A 233 1.03 20.01 6.18
CA MET A 233 0.27 20.39 7.38
C MET A 233 0.85 19.74 8.65
N GLU A 234 2.16 19.76 8.78
CA GLU A 234 2.87 19.11 9.90
C GLU A 234 2.59 19.78 11.25
N GLU A 235 2.41 21.11 11.26
CA GLU A 235 2.07 21.81 12.49
C GLU A 235 0.67 21.42 13.02
N GLU A 236 -0.29 21.24 12.11
CA GLU A 236 -1.64 20.78 12.42
C GLU A 236 -1.60 19.35 12.94
N ALA A 237 -0.80 18.50 12.30
CA ALA A 237 -0.61 17.11 12.70
C ALA A 237 -0.03 16.98 14.12
N GLU A 238 0.98 17.81 14.47
CA GLU A 238 1.55 17.82 15.81
C GLU A 238 0.57 18.34 16.89
N LYS A 239 -0.34 19.24 16.52
CA LYS A 239 -1.37 19.73 17.46
C LYS A 239 -2.49 18.71 17.67
N ALA A 240 -2.79 17.91 16.63
CA ALA A 240 -3.87 16.93 16.67
C ALA A 240 -3.47 15.62 17.34
N PHE A 241 -2.17 15.25 17.31
CA PHE A 241 -1.62 14.06 17.97
C PHE A 241 -1.32 14.32 19.45
#